data_1648924ddfb69ad0cb873ab164331170
#
_entry.id   1648924ddfb69ad0cb873ab164331170
#
_cell.length_a   1.000
_cell.length_b   1.000
_cell.length_c   1.000
_cell.angle_alpha   90.00
_cell.angle_beta   90.00
_cell.angle_gamma   90.00
#
_symmetry.space_group_name_H-M   'P 1'
#
loop_
_entity.id
_entity.type
_entity.pdbx_description
1 polymer ?
#
loop_
_entity_poly.entity_id
_entity_poly.type
_entity_poly.pdbx_seq_one_letter_code
_entity_poly.pdbx_strand_id
1 'polypeptide(L)'
;MFCMQKYAFLATRQDITGKTVPLQPFSDKATLTVVMKKIISFPFLTTMCLLFCVHLFGNDSIPDPGMFMKGDGFPIIETPTVFKSTIGDRDFLVFVEYSDSLNIKGHYMALEETMTDTLPFKLGAEGHNAILYYEDHKEIFDTADFRFQTHKTLAFQDFGNKRYQDSLFAVEKISDICYGNSPGFWLEIDDSVKTMGKLLRVVDVRRTVPLDLLLDIYRPQNDTLQKHPLVMLIYGGAYYFGSKDDVKITTWCRHLASLGYVVASIDHRLGFFPGKSGIGRAAYRAVQDAHAAMRFLVSHPEDYGIDTSMIFVGGSSSGAVTALSLAYMTNESRPKYARKGLFRPDLGGIDTCGNALRTHFRIRGVAEMWGAISDTALIHGHDVSILAFHGDADDIMPYGYDRPFSVAKPFNRLASDPMYGASCIVDRASKLGYQARLVTFAGYKHMPHVDPKTKVINDNFYVVQDTMSEFFHDIIVPQKPEIEGEDGHYYVRPYPLKASWLVEGGVILSAENNTVEVAWIENAPKRSLTVSVLLPYGVGLTETKEFP
;
A
#
# COMPACT_ATOMS: atom_id res chain seq x y z
N MET A 1 -15.95 -25.02 33.82
CA MET A 1 -15.31 -26.34 33.67
C MET A 1 -15.85 -26.95 32.38
N PHE A 2 -15.39 -26.51 31.26
CA PHE A 2 -15.53 -27.06 29.90
C PHE A 2 -15.11 -25.93 28.94
N CYS A 3 -13.85 -25.86 28.63
CA CYS A 3 -13.27 -25.41 27.37
C CYS A 3 -11.77 -25.15 27.54
N MET A 4 -11.03 -26.23 27.82
CA MET A 4 -9.57 -26.23 27.70
C MET A 4 -9.13 -27.59 27.14
N GLN A 5 -9.42 -27.80 25.88
CA GLN A 5 -8.81 -28.88 25.11
C GLN A 5 -8.90 -28.51 23.64
N LYS A 6 -7.82 -27.89 23.14
CA LYS A 6 -7.31 -28.01 21.76
C LYS A 6 -6.32 -26.87 21.49
N TYR A 7 -5.07 -27.15 21.75
CA TYR A 7 -3.90 -26.63 21.03
C TYR A 7 -2.64 -27.15 21.73
N ALA A 8 -2.38 -28.45 21.54
CA ALA A 8 -1.05 -29.00 21.81
C ALA A 8 -0.20 -28.78 20.55
N PHE A 9 0.66 -27.76 20.54
CA PHE A 9 1.74 -27.66 19.58
C PHE A 9 2.84 -28.62 19.99
N LEU A 10 3.13 -29.58 19.15
CA LEU A 10 4.30 -30.46 19.24
C LEU A 10 5.56 -29.65 18.96
N ALA A 11 6.28 -29.27 20.00
CA ALA A 11 7.66 -28.81 19.88
C ALA A 11 8.58 -30.01 20.02
N THR A 12 9.31 -30.34 18.97
CA THR A 12 10.38 -31.33 18.98
C THR A 12 11.75 -30.64 18.91
N ARG A 13 12.72 -31.10 19.70
CA ARG A 13 14.11 -30.65 19.64
C ARG A 13 14.95 -31.80 19.09
N GLN A 14 15.81 -31.51 18.13
CA GLN A 14 16.82 -32.48 17.66
C GLN A 14 18.05 -32.45 18.58
N ASP A 15 18.57 -33.61 18.92
CA ASP A 15 19.85 -33.76 19.59
C ASP A 15 21.03 -33.71 18.60
N ILE A 16 22.22 -33.69 19.12
CA ILE A 16 23.48 -33.65 18.35
C ILE A 16 23.72 -34.89 17.46
N THR A 17 22.83 -35.87 17.49
CA THR A 17 22.88 -37.07 16.65
C THR A 17 21.72 -37.13 15.63
N GLY A 18 20.87 -36.11 15.56
CA GLY A 18 19.79 -36.00 14.55
C GLY A 18 18.52 -36.78 14.88
N LYS A 19 18.33 -37.28 16.10
CA LYS A 19 17.11 -37.99 16.52
C LYS A 19 16.14 -37.06 17.26
N THR A 20 14.86 -37.18 16.96
CA THR A 20 13.75 -36.44 17.59
C THR A 20 13.37 -37.08 18.93
N VAL A 21 13.36 -36.29 20.01
CA VAL A 21 12.94 -36.73 21.35
C VAL A 21 11.76 -35.88 21.81
N PRO A 22 10.68 -36.48 22.33
CA PRO A 22 9.54 -35.73 22.87
C PRO A 22 9.88 -35.10 24.22
N LEU A 23 9.49 -33.83 24.39
CA LEU A 23 9.59 -33.15 25.71
C LEU A 23 8.42 -33.53 26.59
N GLN A 24 8.74 -33.98 27.83
CA GLN A 24 7.73 -34.23 28.86
C GLN A 24 7.18 -32.89 29.44
N PRO A 25 5.92 -32.82 29.83
CA PRO A 25 5.34 -31.61 30.39
C PRO A 25 5.84 -31.38 31.82
N PHE A 26 6.30 -30.15 32.09
CA PHE A 26 6.68 -29.70 33.44
C PHE A 26 5.44 -29.52 34.32
N SER A 27 5.36 -30.26 35.39
CA SER A 27 4.36 -30.15 36.45
C SER A 27 4.98 -29.58 37.73
N ASP A 28 5.33 -28.29 37.72
CA ASP A 28 5.60 -27.64 39.02
C ASP A 28 5.46 -26.11 38.95
N LYS A 29 4.43 -25.62 39.63
CA LYS A 29 4.11 -24.19 39.74
C LYS A 29 5.15 -23.38 40.55
N ALA A 30 6.03 -24.05 41.29
CA ALA A 30 7.02 -23.39 42.13
C ALA A 30 8.23 -22.86 41.34
N THR A 31 8.59 -23.48 40.24
CA THR A 31 9.78 -23.11 39.45
C THR A 31 9.53 -21.86 38.57
N LEU A 32 8.27 -21.60 38.19
CA LEU A 32 7.92 -20.42 37.36
C LEU A 32 8.05 -19.11 38.15
N THR A 33 7.79 -19.15 39.46
CA THR A 33 7.85 -17.95 40.33
C THR A 33 9.30 -17.51 40.64
N VAL A 34 10.25 -18.40 40.60
CA VAL A 34 11.67 -18.08 40.86
C VAL A 34 12.37 -17.50 39.62
N VAL A 35 11.97 -17.92 38.42
CA VAL A 35 12.51 -17.38 37.14
C VAL A 35 11.98 -15.96 36.87
N MET A 36 10.74 -15.69 37.25
CA MET A 36 10.12 -14.34 37.07
C MET A 36 10.71 -13.29 38.04
N LYS A 37 11.20 -13.69 39.21
CA LYS A 37 11.81 -12.76 40.18
C LYS A 37 13.24 -12.31 39.85
N LYS A 38 13.92 -12.94 38.90
CA LYS A 38 15.32 -12.58 38.54
C LYS A 38 15.45 -11.71 37.27
N ILE A 39 14.36 -11.41 36.59
CA ILE A 39 14.37 -10.60 35.35
C ILE A 39 13.86 -9.16 35.57
N ILE A 40 13.41 -8.82 36.76
CA ILE A 40 12.86 -7.52 37.08
C ILE A 40 13.84 -6.68 37.90
N SER A 41 14.80 -6.07 37.22
CA SER A 41 15.50 -4.89 37.76
C SER A 41 16.02 -4.05 36.58
N PHE A 42 15.11 -3.30 35.92
CA PHE A 42 15.48 -2.14 35.08
C PHE A 42 14.24 -1.22 34.92
N PRO A 43 14.43 0.10 34.95
CA PRO A 43 13.33 1.08 34.97
C PRO A 43 12.58 1.26 33.64
N PHE A 44 12.54 0.22 32.81
CA PHE A 44 11.85 0.22 31.50
C PHE A 44 10.46 -0.44 31.56
N LEU A 45 10.01 -0.85 32.73
CA LEU A 45 8.83 -1.73 32.86
C LEU A 45 7.52 -0.98 33.13
N THR A 46 7.55 0.30 33.48
CA THR A 46 6.33 1.09 33.69
C THR A 46 5.60 1.40 32.39
N THR A 47 6.32 1.59 31.30
CA THR A 47 5.71 1.85 29.96
C THR A 47 5.20 0.57 29.28
N MET A 48 5.79 -0.60 29.60
CA MET A 48 5.37 -1.87 28.99
C MET A 48 4.15 -2.52 29.69
N CYS A 49 3.90 -2.22 30.95
CA CYS A 49 2.69 -2.71 31.63
C CYS A 49 1.42 -1.99 31.15
N LEU A 50 1.50 -0.75 30.71
CA LEU A 50 0.38 -0.02 30.10
C LEU A 50 -0.02 -0.58 28.72
N LEU A 51 0.93 -1.13 27.96
CA LEU A 51 0.67 -1.72 26.64
C LEU A 51 0.14 -3.17 26.70
N PHE A 52 0.37 -3.91 27.78
CA PHE A 52 -0.05 -5.32 27.88
C PHE A 52 -1.46 -5.52 28.46
N CYS A 53 -2.02 -4.55 29.17
CA CYS A 53 -3.38 -4.63 29.72
C CYS A 53 -4.48 -4.36 28.68
N VAL A 54 -4.15 -3.75 27.55
CA VAL A 54 -5.13 -3.35 26.50
C VAL A 54 -5.55 -4.53 25.60
N HIS A 55 -4.85 -5.68 25.64
CA HIS A 55 -5.09 -6.79 24.69
C HIS A 55 -5.94 -7.95 25.21
N LEU A 56 -6.51 -7.88 26.39
CA LEU A 56 -7.20 -9.05 27.01
C LEU A 56 -8.70 -8.92 27.24
N PHE A 57 -9.32 -7.78 26.98
CA PHE A 57 -10.77 -7.65 27.20
C PHE A 57 -11.50 -7.13 25.96
N GLY A 58 -12.22 -8.07 25.32
CA GLY A 58 -13.16 -7.80 24.26
C GLY A 58 -14.39 -7.02 24.76
N ASN A 59 -15.02 -6.36 23.80
CA ASN A 59 -16.30 -5.65 23.87
C ASN A 59 -17.29 -6.25 24.87
N ASP A 60 -17.35 -5.74 26.08
CA ASP A 60 -18.50 -5.87 26.92
C ASP A 60 -18.89 -4.49 27.46
N SER A 61 -20.19 -4.23 27.36
CA SER A 61 -20.88 -2.99 27.64
C SER A 61 -20.46 -2.37 28.98
N ILE A 62 -19.97 -1.12 28.91
CA ILE A 62 -19.81 -0.26 30.08
C ILE A 62 -21.19 -0.10 30.72
N PRO A 63 -21.33 -0.29 32.04
CA PRO A 63 -22.60 -0.07 32.71
C PRO A 63 -23.08 1.37 32.52
N ASP A 64 -24.38 1.54 32.31
CA ASP A 64 -25.07 2.83 32.25
C ASP A 64 -24.66 3.71 33.45
N PRO A 65 -24.24 4.98 33.22
CA PRO A 65 -23.88 5.92 34.28
C PRO A 65 -25.00 6.12 35.33
N GLY A 66 -26.25 5.80 34.99
CA GLY A 66 -27.38 5.79 35.93
C GLY A 66 -27.39 4.62 36.94
N MET A 67 -26.45 3.69 36.86
CA MET A 67 -26.35 2.50 37.73
C MET A 67 -25.47 2.73 38.98
N PHE A 68 -24.86 3.89 39.13
CA PHE A 68 -24.09 4.25 40.28
C PHE A 68 -25.04 4.51 41.46
N MET A 69 -24.88 3.73 42.52
CA MET A 69 -25.54 3.86 43.81
C MET A 69 -26.87 3.16 43.95
N LYS A 70 -26.91 1.87 43.71
CA LYS A 70 -27.91 0.99 44.35
C LYS A 70 -27.17 0.00 45.26
N GLY A 71 -27.04 0.33 46.53
CA GLY A 71 -26.47 -0.55 47.54
C GLY A 71 -25.30 0.10 48.32
N ASP A 72 -24.79 -0.60 49.29
CA ASP A 72 -23.86 -0.14 50.30
C ASP A 72 -22.39 0.00 49.78
N GLY A 73 -22.14 0.84 48.77
CA GLY A 73 -20.79 1.10 48.33
C GLY A 73 -20.63 1.65 46.91
N PHE A 74 -19.40 2.03 46.56
CA PHE A 74 -19.02 2.47 45.22
C PHE A 74 -18.80 1.29 44.26
N PRO A 75 -19.05 1.46 42.97
CA PRO A 75 -18.64 0.48 41.99
C PRO A 75 -17.12 0.37 41.96
N ILE A 76 -16.61 -0.84 41.75
CA ILE A 76 -15.16 -1.04 41.53
C ILE A 76 -14.83 -0.50 40.15
N ILE A 77 -13.99 0.53 40.11
CA ILE A 77 -13.50 1.13 38.88
C ILE A 77 -12.18 0.47 38.52
N GLU A 78 -12.06 0.01 37.28
CA GLU A 78 -10.78 -0.48 36.79
C GLU A 78 -9.75 0.63 36.81
N THR A 79 -8.61 0.39 37.45
CA THR A 79 -7.55 1.39 37.62
C THR A 79 -6.30 1.02 36.82
N PRO A 80 -5.60 2.02 36.24
CA PRO A 80 -5.90 3.46 36.28
C PRO A 80 -7.00 3.87 35.30
N THR A 81 -7.87 4.76 35.71
CA THR A 81 -8.95 5.30 34.85
C THR A 81 -9.01 6.82 35.02
N VAL A 82 -9.29 7.52 33.91
CA VAL A 82 -9.48 8.98 33.89
C VAL A 82 -10.88 9.27 33.40
N PHE A 83 -11.60 10.14 34.08
CA PHE A 83 -12.91 10.59 33.65
C PHE A 83 -13.15 12.07 33.96
N LYS A 84 -14.03 12.69 33.20
CA LYS A 84 -14.55 14.01 33.49
C LYS A 84 -15.66 13.87 34.52
N SER A 85 -15.60 14.68 35.56
CA SER A 85 -16.66 14.78 36.58
C SER A 85 -17.11 16.23 36.67
N THR A 86 -18.40 16.46 36.84
CA THR A 86 -18.95 17.78 37.12
C THR A 86 -19.42 17.81 38.58
N ILE A 87 -18.90 18.71 39.38
CA ILE A 87 -19.28 18.91 40.77
C ILE A 87 -19.79 20.34 40.91
N GLY A 88 -21.08 20.52 41.17
CA GLY A 88 -21.73 21.80 41.06
C GLY A 88 -21.65 22.34 39.63
N ASP A 89 -21.14 23.56 39.47
CA ASP A 89 -20.97 24.24 38.17
C ASP A 89 -19.55 24.09 37.61
N ARG A 90 -18.72 23.24 38.19
CA ARG A 90 -17.30 23.08 37.83
C ARG A 90 -17.01 21.70 37.28
N ASP A 91 -16.26 21.67 36.20
CA ASP A 91 -15.78 20.46 35.58
C ASP A 91 -14.36 20.09 36.07
N PHE A 92 -14.13 18.80 36.30
CA PHE A 92 -12.86 18.24 36.77
C PHE A 92 -12.44 17.07 35.94
N LEU A 93 -11.14 16.89 35.73
CA LEU A 93 -10.56 15.60 35.37
C LEU A 93 -10.16 14.86 36.62
N VAL A 94 -10.61 13.61 36.72
CA VAL A 94 -10.39 12.76 37.87
C VAL A 94 -9.59 11.54 37.43
N PHE A 95 -8.41 11.38 38.01
CA PHE A 95 -7.50 10.26 37.77
C PHE A 95 -7.67 9.28 38.93
N VAL A 96 -8.28 8.11 38.67
CA VAL A 96 -8.45 7.09 39.69
C VAL A 96 -7.28 6.13 39.67
N GLU A 97 -6.58 6.07 40.80
CA GLU A 97 -5.44 5.16 41.00
C GLU A 97 -5.81 3.89 41.78
N TYR A 98 -6.86 3.99 42.57
CA TYR A 98 -7.35 2.88 43.40
C TYR A 98 -8.87 3.01 43.58
N SER A 99 -9.57 1.88 43.47
CA SER A 99 -11.01 1.78 43.72
C SER A 99 -11.35 0.47 44.40
N ASP A 100 -12.13 0.54 45.47
CA ASP A 100 -12.83 -0.58 46.09
C ASP A 100 -14.28 -0.18 46.40
N SER A 101 -15.05 -1.07 47.00
CA SER A 101 -16.48 -0.82 47.30
C SER A 101 -16.75 0.34 48.29
N LEU A 102 -15.74 0.82 48.99
CA LEU A 102 -15.87 1.86 50.02
C LEU A 102 -15.00 3.09 49.75
N ASN A 103 -14.01 2.99 48.88
CA ASN A 103 -13.06 4.07 48.63
C ASN A 103 -12.64 4.16 47.18
N ILE A 104 -12.57 5.39 46.68
CA ILE A 104 -11.90 5.76 45.44
C ILE A 104 -10.80 6.76 45.77
N LYS A 105 -9.58 6.53 45.27
CA LYS A 105 -8.42 7.42 45.50
C LYS A 105 -7.77 7.76 44.19
N GLY A 106 -7.24 8.95 44.09
CA GLY A 106 -6.49 9.41 42.94
C GLY A 106 -6.18 10.91 43.04
N HIS A 107 -6.05 11.54 41.90
CA HIS A 107 -5.81 12.96 41.76
C HIS A 107 -6.92 13.58 40.91
N TYR A 108 -7.16 14.85 41.09
CA TYR A 108 -8.09 15.61 40.26
C TYR A 108 -7.48 16.93 39.79
N MET A 109 -8.00 17.48 38.73
CA MET A 109 -7.61 18.72 38.14
C MET A 109 -8.87 19.46 37.67
N ALA A 110 -9.03 20.74 38.07
CA ALA A 110 -10.13 21.55 37.57
C ALA A 110 -9.93 21.89 36.09
N LEU A 111 -10.99 21.76 35.29
CA LEU A 111 -11.03 22.19 33.89
C LEU A 111 -11.41 23.69 33.83
N GLU A 112 -10.47 24.55 34.19
CA GLU A 112 -10.60 26.02 34.03
C GLU A 112 -9.62 26.47 32.94
N GLU A 113 -9.70 27.76 32.52
CA GLU A 113 -8.88 28.33 31.43
C GLU A 113 -7.35 28.20 31.61
N THR A 114 -6.89 27.94 32.82
CA THR A 114 -5.48 27.61 33.12
C THR A 114 -5.45 26.38 34.03
N MET A 115 -5.07 25.24 33.48
CA MET A 115 -4.89 24.02 34.24
C MET A 115 -3.59 24.07 35.03
N THR A 116 -3.69 24.31 36.32
CA THR A 116 -2.61 24.21 37.29
C THR A 116 -2.66 22.86 38.03
N ASP A 117 -1.72 22.51 38.76
CA ASP A 117 -1.44 21.29 39.51
C ASP A 117 -2.60 20.28 39.76
N THR A 118 -2.29 18.99 39.65
CA THR A 118 -3.16 17.91 40.10
C THR A 118 -3.16 17.78 41.61
N LEU A 119 -4.35 17.76 42.22
CA LEU A 119 -4.51 17.65 43.66
C LEU A 119 -4.97 16.23 44.05
N PRO A 120 -4.47 15.66 45.15
CA PRO A 120 -4.93 14.34 45.60
C PRO A 120 -6.34 14.43 46.16
N PHE A 121 -7.14 13.39 45.92
CA PHE A 121 -8.45 13.23 46.53
C PHE A 121 -8.68 11.83 47.06
N LYS A 122 -9.59 11.70 47.99
CA LYS A 122 -10.14 10.46 48.47
C LYS A 122 -11.67 10.60 48.53
N LEU A 123 -12.38 9.72 47.86
CA LEU A 123 -13.83 9.62 47.96
C LEU A 123 -14.17 8.41 48.85
N GLY A 124 -14.89 8.63 49.91
CA GLY A 124 -15.40 7.59 50.81
C GLY A 124 -16.93 7.56 50.80
N ALA A 125 -17.52 6.40 51.09
CA ALA A 125 -18.96 6.26 51.25
C ALA A 125 -19.32 6.06 52.73
N GLU A 126 -20.28 6.85 53.25
CA GLU A 126 -20.90 6.64 54.57
C GLU A 126 -22.41 6.66 54.39
N GLY A 127 -23.03 5.49 54.37
CA GLY A 127 -24.47 5.34 54.13
C GLY A 127 -24.87 5.82 52.72
N HIS A 128 -25.73 6.82 52.62
CA HIS A 128 -26.15 7.42 51.34
C HIS A 128 -25.30 8.64 50.94
N ASN A 129 -24.25 8.97 51.66
CA ASN A 129 -23.40 10.13 51.41
C ASN A 129 -22.07 9.71 50.79
N ALA A 130 -21.67 10.40 49.72
CA ALA A 130 -20.30 10.40 49.20
C ALA A 130 -19.53 11.51 49.92
N ILE A 131 -18.38 11.20 50.48
CA ILE A 131 -17.52 12.13 51.16
C ILE A 131 -16.24 12.35 50.37
N LEU A 132 -16.08 13.54 49.84
CA LEU A 132 -14.87 13.97 49.14
C LEU A 132 -13.90 14.60 50.12
N TYR A 133 -12.71 14.01 50.26
CA TYR A 133 -11.60 14.57 50.99
C TYR A 133 -10.58 15.11 49.99
N TYR A 134 -10.32 16.43 50.04
CA TYR A 134 -9.27 17.08 49.24
C TYR A 134 -8.60 18.17 50.06
N GLU A 135 -7.29 18.23 50.04
CA GLU A 135 -6.50 19.07 50.91
C GLU A 135 -6.93 18.92 52.37
N ASP A 136 -7.22 20.03 53.05
CA ASP A 136 -7.74 20.07 54.42
C ASP A 136 -9.28 20.18 54.48
N HIS A 137 -9.97 19.91 53.37
CA HIS A 137 -11.40 20.05 53.24
C HIS A 137 -12.12 18.72 53.14
N LYS A 138 -13.33 18.71 53.68
CA LYS A 138 -14.26 17.57 53.58
C LYS A 138 -15.59 18.12 53.07
N GLU A 139 -16.01 17.65 51.90
CA GLU A 139 -17.35 17.92 51.36
C GLU A 139 -18.19 16.68 51.38
N ILE A 140 -19.49 16.84 51.75
CA ILE A 140 -20.46 15.74 51.83
C ILE A 140 -21.49 16.01 50.75
N PHE A 141 -21.62 15.05 49.83
CA PHE A 141 -22.61 15.07 48.75
C PHE A 141 -23.65 13.96 48.98
N ASP A 142 -24.90 14.24 48.63
CA ASP A 142 -25.87 13.16 48.43
C ASP A 142 -25.41 12.31 47.23
N THR A 143 -25.39 11.01 47.41
CA THR A 143 -24.98 10.11 46.34
C THR A 143 -25.87 10.21 45.11
N ALA A 144 -27.13 10.73 45.24
CA ALA A 144 -28.03 10.97 44.13
C ALA A 144 -27.56 12.12 43.20
N ASP A 145 -26.77 13.07 43.74
CA ASP A 145 -26.29 14.24 43.00
C ASP A 145 -24.89 14.02 42.36
N PHE A 146 -24.26 12.88 42.65
CA PHE A 146 -22.93 12.57 42.16
C PHE A 146 -23.01 11.86 40.82
N ARG A 147 -22.71 12.55 39.72
CA ARG A 147 -22.71 11.98 38.37
C ARG A 147 -21.31 12.00 37.79
N PHE A 148 -20.76 10.82 37.55
CA PHE A 148 -19.55 10.67 36.74
C PHE A 148 -19.94 10.54 35.27
N GLN A 149 -19.48 11.45 34.44
CA GLN A 149 -19.49 11.23 32.99
C GLN A 149 -18.17 10.55 32.62
N THR A 150 -18.22 9.26 32.39
CA THR A 150 -17.05 8.54 31.87
C THR A 150 -16.83 8.91 30.41
N HIS A 151 -15.74 9.62 30.12
CA HIS A 151 -15.25 9.66 28.76
C HIS A 151 -14.58 8.30 28.48
N LYS A 152 -15.09 7.60 27.48
CA LYS A 152 -14.45 6.38 26.99
C LYS A 152 -13.05 6.77 26.56
N THR A 153 -12.02 6.34 27.28
CA THR A 153 -10.64 6.47 26.83
C THR A 153 -10.58 5.67 25.54
N LEU A 154 -10.52 6.36 24.40
CA LEU A 154 -10.36 5.71 23.12
C LEU A 154 -8.99 5.05 23.14
N ALA A 155 -8.96 3.72 23.22
CA ALA A 155 -7.71 2.99 23.14
C ALA A 155 -7.01 3.35 21.83
N PHE A 156 -5.75 3.81 21.94
CA PHE A 156 -4.95 4.11 20.76
C PHE A 156 -4.81 2.83 19.92
N GLN A 157 -5.19 2.92 18.67
CA GLN A 157 -4.99 1.87 17.70
C GLN A 157 -3.95 2.31 16.68
N ASP A 158 -2.82 1.65 16.67
CA ASP A 158 -1.82 1.86 15.64
C ASP A 158 -2.27 1.17 14.34
N PHE A 159 -2.55 1.98 13.31
CA PHE A 159 -2.86 1.52 11.96
C PHE A 159 -1.60 1.44 11.09
N GLY A 160 -0.44 1.91 11.59
CA GLY A 160 0.80 1.96 10.86
C GLY A 160 1.13 0.61 10.22
N ASN A 161 1.41 0.62 8.92
CA ASN A 161 1.83 -0.57 8.19
C ASN A 161 2.79 -0.16 7.07
N LYS A 162 3.37 -1.17 6.44
CA LYS A 162 4.34 -1.02 5.36
C LYS A 162 3.78 -1.49 4.01
N ARG A 163 2.45 -1.47 3.86
CA ARG A 163 1.79 -1.86 2.62
C ARG A 163 2.30 -1.03 1.44
N TYR A 164 2.54 -1.67 0.34
CA TYR A 164 3.13 -1.12 -0.90
C TYR A 164 4.60 -0.64 -0.78
N GLN A 165 5.24 -0.86 0.37
CA GLN A 165 6.64 -0.57 0.64
C GLN A 165 7.45 -1.85 0.91
N ASP A 166 7.00 -2.68 1.84
CA ASP A 166 7.68 -3.90 2.25
C ASP A 166 6.95 -5.16 1.71
N SER A 167 7.71 -6.23 1.49
CA SER A 167 7.15 -7.53 1.08
C SER A 167 6.41 -8.19 2.25
N LEU A 168 5.11 -7.98 2.33
CA LEU A 168 4.25 -8.43 3.42
C LEU A 168 3.49 -9.73 3.09
N PHE A 169 3.33 -10.06 1.81
CA PHE A 169 2.43 -11.12 1.37
C PHE A 169 3.13 -12.22 0.62
N ALA A 170 2.71 -13.46 0.83
CA ALA A 170 2.93 -14.54 -0.12
C ALA A 170 2.14 -14.24 -1.41
N VAL A 171 2.63 -14.74 -2.55
CA VAL A 171 2.07 -14.41 -3.86
C VAL A 171 1.40 -15.63 -4.48
N GLU A 172 0.12 -15.50 -4.78
CA GLU A 172 -0.62 -16.41 -5.63
C GLU A 172 -0.44 -16.03 -7.10
N LYS A 173 -0.24 -17.03 -7.98
CA LYS A 173 -0.23 -16.86 -9.44
C LYS A 173 -1.41 -17.59 -10.05
N ILE A 174 -2.24 -16.89 -10.82
CA ILE A 174 -3.29 -17.45 -11.66
C ILE A 174 -2.81 -17.35 -13.10
N SER A 175 -2.58 -18.48 -13.75
CA SER A 175 -1.93 -18.54 -15.07
C SER A 175 -2.93 -18.73 -16.22
N ASP A 176 -2.53 -18.26 -17.40
CA ASP A 176 -3.16 -18.56 -18.68
C ASP A 176 -4.64 -18.15 -18.78
N ILE A 177 -4.97 -17.00 -18.19
CA ILE A 177 -6.31 -16.42 -18.28
C ILE A 177 -6.48 -15.85 -19.70
N CYS A 178 -7.47 -16.35 -20.44
CA CYS A 178 -7.80 -15.85 -21.77
C CYS A 178 -8.58 -14.53 -21.65
N TYR A 179 -7.96 -13.42 -22.03
CA TYR A 179 -8.61 -12.10 -22.02
C TYR A 179 -9.23 -11.72 -23.37
N GLY A 180 -8.99 -12.51 -24.40
CA GLY A 180 -9.55 -12.27 -25.72
C GLY A 180 -9.00 -13.19 -26.81
N ASN A 181 -9.48 -13.00 -28.03
CA ASN A 181 -9.02 -13.70 -29.21
C ASN A 181 -8.91 -12.75 -30.40
N SER A 182 -7.84 -12.88 -31.17
CA SER A 182 -7.63 -12.02 -32.35
C SER A 182 -6.80 -12.71 -33.42
N PRO A 183 -7.02 -12.39 -34.69
CA PRO A 183 -6.14 -12.87 -35.77
C PRO A 183 -4.71 -12.35 -35.59
N GLY A 184 -3.76 -13.27 -35.55
CA GLY A 184 -2.34 -12.97 -35.45
C GLY A 184 -1.51 -13.97 -36.25
N PHE A 185 -0.20 -13.77 -36.27
CA PHE A 185 0.71 -14.69 -36.91
C PHE A 185 0.85 -15.95 -36.06
N TRP A 186 0.96 -17.10 -36.75
CA TRP A 186 1.16 -18.37 -36.08
C TRP A 186 2.47 -18.36 -35.30
N LEU A 187 2.42 -18.91 -34.09
CA LEU A 187 3.56 -18.99 -33.15
C LEU A 187 3.84 -20.46 -32.83
N GLU A 188 5.11 -20.82 -32.86
CA GLU A 188 5.61 -22.07 -32.34
C GLU A 188 6.56 -21.81 -31.17
N ILE A 189 6.41 -22.58 -30.11
CA ILE A 189 7.36 -22.60 -29.01
C ILE A 189 8.44 -23.62 -29.39
N ASP A 190 9.64 -23.15 -29.73
CA ASP A 190 10.77 -24.03 -29.96
C ASP A 190 11.47 -24.34 -28.63
N ASP A 191 11.11 -25.45 -28.02
CA ASP A 191 11.72 -25.96 -26.79
C ASP A 191 13.19 -26.38 -26.99
N SER A 192 13.68 -26.49 -28.23
CA SER A 192 15.04 -26.90 -28.53
C SER A 192 16.06 -25.74 -28.39
N VAL A 193 15.62 -24.50 -28.43
CA VAL A 193 16.49 -23.33 -28.31
C VAL A 193 16.69 -22.93 -26.84
N LYS A 194 17.52 -23.69 -26.14
CA LYS A 194 17.79 -23.52 -24.69
C LYS A 194 18.70 -22.33 -24.34
N THR A 195 19.16 -21.53 -25.29
CA THR A 195 20.23 -20.54 -25.08
C THR A 195 19.77 -19.16 -24.61
N MET A 196 18.50 -18.82 -24.60
CA MET A 196 17.97 -17.55 -24.06
C MET A 196 16.76 -17.75 -23.14
N GLY A 197 16.72 -18.85 -22.38
CA GLY A 197 15.53 -19.21 -21.63
C GLY A 197 14.36 -19.56 -22.55
N LYS A 198 13.34 -20.27 -22.10
CA LYS A 198 12.16 -20.81 -22.82
C LYS A 198 11.33 -19.81 -23.66
N LEU A 199 11.90 -18.82 -24.32
CA LEU A 199 11.22 -17.61 -24.81
C LEU A 199 11.39 -17.32 -26.30
N LEU A 200 12.10 -18.17 -27.07
CA LEU A 200 12.12 -18.01 -28.51
C LEU A 200 10.86 -18.64 -29.11
N ARG A 201 9.81 -17.84 -29.23
CA ARG A 201 8.68 -18.19 -30.07
C ARG A 201 9.06 -17.94 -31.53
N VAL A 202 8.99 -18.95 -32.35
CA VAL A 202 9.17 -18.79 -33.80
C VAL A 202 7.87 -18.26 -34.40
N VAL A 203 7.93 -17.08 -35.02
CA VAL A 203 6.78 -16.44 -35.67
C VAL A 203 6.76 -16.75 -37.14
N ASP A 204 5.77 -17.47 -37.65
CA ASP A 204 5.54 -17.59 -39.08
C ASP A 204 4.60 -16.50 -39.59
N VAL A 205 5.21 -15.41 -40.09
CA VAL A 205 4.48 -14.23 -40.59
C VAL A 205 3.66 -14.51 -41.88
N ARG A 206 3.84 -15.67 -42.50
CA ARG A 206 3.06 -16.10 -43.69
C ARG A 206 1.73 -16.74 -43.30
N ARG A 207 1.61 -17.18 -42.05
CA ARG A 207 0.44 -17.88 -41.56
C ARG A 207 -0.30 -17.06 -40.50
N THR A 208 -1.52 -16.63 -40.81
CA THR A 208 -2.40 -15.95 -39.86
C THR A 208 -3.43 -16.94 -39.33
N VAL A 209 -3.59 -16.98 -38.01
CA VAL A 209 -4.54 -17.84 -37.30
C VAL A 209 -5.25 -17.05 -36.20
N PRO A 210 -6.43 -17.47 -35.73
CA PRO A 210 -6.98 -16.98 -34.47
C PRO A 210 -6.01 -17.34 -33.34
N LEU A 211 -5.65 -16.36 -32.51
CA LEU A 211 -4.80 -16.54 -31.33
C LEU A 211 -5.57 -16.18 -30.08
N ASP A 212 -5.54 -17.06 -29.11
CA ASP A 212 -5.95 -16.73 -27.76
C ASP A 212 -4.91 -15.80 -27.14
N LEU A 213 -5.40 -14.73 -26.56
CA LEU A 213 -4.60 -13.71 -25.89
C LEU A 213 -4.64 -13.98 -24.39
N LEU A 214 -3.50 -14.34 -23.82
CA LEU A 214 -3.40 -14.82 -22.45
C LEU A 214 -2.73 -13.79 -21.53
N LEU A 215 -3.12 -13.81 -20.27
CA LEU A 215 -2.45 -13.09 -19.20
C LEU A 215 -2.29 -13.97 -17.95
N ASP A 216 -1.35 -13.59 -17.11
CA ASP A 216 -1.19 -14.12 -15.76
C ASP A 216 -1.48 -13.04 -14.74
N ILE A 217 -2.12 -13.42 -13.65
CA ILE A 217 -2.35 -12.55 -12.50
C ILE A 217 -1.49 -13.02 -11.31
N TYR A 218 -0.83 -12.08 -10.67
CA TYR A 218 -0.11 -12.24 -9.42
C TYR A 218 -0.82 -11.38 -8.36
N ARG A 219 -1.22 -11.98 -7.24
CA ARG A 219 -1.94 -11.25 -6.20
C ARG A 219 -1.46 -11.63 -4.79
N PRO A 220 -1.63 -10.74 -3.80
CA PRO A 220 -1.31 -11.06 -2.40
C PRO A 220 -2.22 -12.19 -1.91
N GLN A 221 -1.60 -13.17 -1.24
CA GLN A 221 -2.31 -14.30 -0.64
C GLN A 221 -2.67 -13.98 0.81
N ASN A 222 -3.88 -14.35 1.24
CA ASN A 222 -4.38 -14.16 2.60
C ASN A 222 -4.42 -12.69 3.07
N ASP A 223 -4.55 -11.75 2.14
CA ASP A 223 -4.78 -10.36 2.48
C ASP A 223 -6.24 -10.13 2.89
N THR A 224 -6.44 -9.31 3.91
CA THR A 224 -7.78 -8.93 4.38
C THR A 224 -8.44 -7.86 3.52
N LEU A 225 -7.65 -7.11 2.74
CA LEU A 225 -8.14 -6.13 1.80
C LEU A 225 -8.79 -6.83 0.60
N GLN A 226 -9.98 -6.42 0.22
CA GLN A 226 -10.73 -7.06 -0.86
C GLN A 226 -10.37 -6.51 -2.25
N LYS A 227 -9.87 -5.29 -2.32
CA LYS A 227 -9.54 -4.59 -3.58
C LYS A 227 -8.18 -3.94 -3.48
N HIS A 228 -7.35 -4.17 -4.49
CA HIS A 228 -5.96 -3.74 -4.56
C HIS A 228 -5.72 -2.90 -5.80
N PRO A 229 -4.82 -1.93 -5.77
CA PRO A 229 -4.34 -1.25 -6.96
C PRO A 229 -3.83 -2.26 -8.00
N LEU A 230 -4.19 -2.02 -9.27
CA LEU A 230 -3.78 -2.86 -10.40
C LEU A 230 -2.50 -2.32 -11.03
N VAL A 231 -1.54 -3.20 -11.28
CA VAL A 231 -0.36 -2.93 -12.13
C VAL A 231 -0.38 -3.90 -13.31
N MET A 232 -0.31 -3.39 -14.55
CA MET A 232 -0.13 -4.24 -15.73
C MET A 232 1.27 -4.06 -16.30
N LEU A 233 2.06 -5.15 -16.36
CA LEU A 233 3.41 -5.16 -16.89
C LEU A 233 3.47 -5.84 -18.25
N ILE A 234 4.21 -5.21 -19.20
CA ILE A 234 4.32 -5.64 -20.59
C ILE A 234 5.78 -5.90 -20.94
N TYR A 235 6.08 -7.12 -21.38
CA TYR A 235 7.43 -7.51 -21.76
C TYR A 235 7.94 -6.82 -23.02
N GLY A 236 9.26 -6.77 -23.16
CA GLY A 236 9.96 -6.32 -24.35
C GLY A 236 10.20 -7.44 -25.38
N GLY A 237 10.87 -7.12 -26.50
CA GLY A 237 11.25 -8.10 -27.52
C GLY A 237 10.96 -7.63 -28.95
N ALA A 238 10.95 -6.31 -29.17
CA ALA A 238 10.76 -5.68 -30.47
C ALA A 238 9.51 -6.16 -31.23
N TYR A 239 8.47 -6.58 -30.52
CA TYR A 239 7.23 -7.17 -31.08
C TYR A 239 7.44 -8.46 -31.87
N TYR A 240 8.57 -9.11 -31.70
CA TYR A 240 8.89 -10.34 -32.39
C TYR A 240 9.23 -11.50 -31.45
N PHE A 241 9.69 -11.19 -30.26
CA PHE A 241 10.12 -12.13 -29.23
C PHE A 241 9.41 -11.86 -27.89
N GLY A 242 9.56 -12.80 -26.96
CA GLY A 242 9.10 -12.66 -25.58
C GLY A 242 7.74 -13.29 -25.31
N SER A 243 7.37 -13.29 -24.05
CA SER A 243 6.06 -13.74 -23.54
C SER A 243 5.78 -13.14 -22.17
N LYS A 244 4.54 -13.28 -21.70
CA LYS A 244 4.12 -12.96 -20.32
C LYS A 244 4.95 -13.67 -19.24
N ASP A 245 5.65 -14.74 -19.60
CA ASP A 245 6.53 -15.52 -18.71
C ASP A 245 7.99 -15.05 -18.72
N ASP A 246 8.32 -13.89 -19.30
CA ASP A 246 9.67 -13.32 -19.20
C ASP A 246 10.09 -13.22 -17.74
N VAL A 247 11.23 -13.85 -17.39
CA VAL A 247 11.68 -14.02 -16.01
C VAL A 247 11.84 -12.68 -15.29
N LYS A 248 12.28 -11.63 -15.99
CA LYS A 248 12.48 -10.30 -15.39
C LYS A 248 11.14 -9.64 -15.07
N ILE A 249 10.22 -9.69 -16.01
CA ILE A 249 8.85 -9.18 -15.82
C ILE A 249 8.14 -9.94 -14.70
N THR A 250 8.18 -11.27 -14.71
CA THR A 250 7.51 -12.07 -13.69
C THR A 250 8.13 -11.91 -12.30
N THR A 251 9.44 -11.60 -12.22
CA THR A 251 10.08 -11.26 -10.95
C THR A 251 9.54 -9.94 -10.40
N TRP A 252 9.42 -8.90 -11.22
CA TRP A 252 8.80 -7.63 -10.81
C TRP A 252 7.31 -7.81 -10.48
N CYS A 253 6.57 -8.66 -11.24
CA CYS A 253 5.18 -8.99 -10.89
C CYS A 253 5.06 -9.60 -9.49
N ARG A 254 5.91 -10.57 -9.16
CA ARG A 254 5.92 -11.21 -7.84
C ARG A 254 6.30 -10.21 -6.74
N HIS A 255 7.30 -9.38 -6.98
CA HIS A 255 7.70 -8.36 -6.04
C HIS A 255 6.55 -7.41 -5.74
N LEU A 256 5.94 -6.77 -6.74
CA LEU A 256 4.83 -5.85 -6.54
C LEU A 256 3.63 -6.53 -5.86
N ALA A 257 3.32 -7.78 -6.23
CA ALA A 257 2.25 -8.52 -5.57
C ALA A 257 2.57 -8.80 -4.09
N SER A 258 3.84 -9.05 -3.73
CA SER A 258 4.24 -9.21 -2.33
C SER A 258 4.11 -7.93 -1.52
N LEU A 259 4.11 -6.76 -2.16
CA LEU A 259 3.85 -5.47 -1.52
C LEU A 259 2.35 -5.19 -1.32
N GLY A 260 1.45 -5.92 -2.00
CA GLY A 260 0.01 -5.76 -1.88
C GLY A 260 -0.73 -5.33 -3.16
N TYR A 261 -0.06 -5.27 -4.32
CA TYR A 261 -0.71 -4.99 -5.60
C TYR A 261 -1.32 -6.26 -6.21
N VAL A 262 -2.35 -6.09 -7.03
CA VAL A 262 -2.70 -7.08 -8.06
C VAL A 262 -1.93 -6.74 -9.32
N VAL A 263 -1.19 -7.72 -9.87
CA VAL A 263 -0.30 -7.48 -11.01
C VAL A 263 -0.65 -8.42 -12.16
N ALA A 264 -0.84 -7.87 -13.36
CA ALA A 264 -1.08 -8.65 -14.57
C ALA A 264 0.14 -8.60 -15.49
N SER A 265 0.61 -9.76 -15.96
CA SER A 265 1.55 -9.88 -17.08
C SER A 265 0.82 -10.39 -18.30
N ILE A 266 0.91 -9.67 -19.43
CA ILE A 266 0.09 -9.97 -20.61
C ILE A 266 0.92 -10.46 -21.79
N ASP A 267 0.41 -11.44 -22.54
CA ASP A 267 0.84 -11.71 -23.90
C ASP A 267 0.17 -10.74 -24.88
N HIS A 268 0.85 -10.43 -25.96
CA HIS A 268 0.30 -9.67 -27.09
C HIS A 268 0.74 -10.32 -28.42
N ARG A 269 0.04 -10.02 -29.51
CA ARG A 269 0.34 -10.58 -30.82
C ARG A 269 1.71 -10.16 -31.35
N LEU A 270 2.54 -11.14 -31.62
CA LEU A 270 3.89 -10.97 -32.15
C LEU A 270 3.95 -11.07 -33.66
N GLY A 271 5.07 -10.61 -34.24
CA GLY A 271 5.43 -10.78 -35.63
C GLY A 271 5.06 -9.60 -36.54
N PHE A 272 5.90 -9.39 -37.54
CA PHE A 272 5.69 -8.39 -38.60
C PHE A 272 6.55 -8.72 -39.82
N PHE A 273 6.11 -8.23 -41.00
CA PHE A 273 6.97 -8.17 -42.17
C PHE A 273 7.99 -7.04 -42.02
N PRO A 274 9.26 -7.26 -42.43
CA PRO A 274 10.29 -6.23 -42.33
C PRO A 274 9.88 -4.88 -42.94
N GLY A 275 10.36 -3.79 -42.30
CA GLY A 275 10.14 -2.42 -42.72
C GLY A 275 9.27 -1.59 -41.74
N LYS A 276 9.32 -0.26 -41.87
CA LYS A 276 8.68 0.73 -40.99
C LYS A 276 7.20 0.43 -40.71
N SER A 277 6.46 0.15 -41.78
CA SER A 277 5.04 -0.15 -41.66
C SER A 277 4.81 -1.46 -40.92
N GLY A 278 5.70 -2.44 -41.06
CA GLY A 278 5.59 -3.76 -40.43
C GLY A 278 5.70 -3.66 -38.91
N ILE A 279 6.79 -3.09 -38.41
CA ILE A 279 7.01 -2.92 -36.98
C ILE A 279 5.99 -1.98 -36.35
N GLY A 280 5.61 -0.89 -37.05
CA GLY A 280 4.58 0.02 -36.56
C GLY A 280 3.21 -0.64 -36.44
N ARG A 281 2.84 -1.52 -37.39
CA ARG A 281 1.60 -2.30 -37.30
C ARG A 281 1.63 -3.34 -36.18
N ALA A 282 2.80 -3.93 -35.89
CA ALA A 282 2.97 -4.83 -34.75
C ALA A 282 2.82 -4.05 -33.44
N ALA A 283 3.44 -2.89 -33.32
CA ALA A 283 3.27 -2.00 -32.17
C ALA A 283 1.80 -1.64 -31.95
N TYR A 284 1.07 -1.26 -33.00
CA TYR A 284 -0.34 -0.92 -32.89
C TYR A 284 -1.20 -2.14 -32.48
N ARG A 285 -0.92 -3.34 -32.97
CA ARG A 285 -1.61 -4.56 -32.50
C ARG A 285 -1.35 -4.83 -31.02
N ALA A 286 -0.12 -4.63 -30.55
CA ALA A 286 0.20 -4.78 -29.14
C ALA A 286 -0.56 -3.76 -28.26
N VAL A 287 -0.75 -2.51 -28.77
CA VAL A 287 -1.61 -1.51 -28.08
C VAL A 287 -3.06 -1.97 -28.03
N GLN A 288 -3.60 -2.49 -29.16
CA GLN A 288 -4.96 -3.04 -29.17
C GLN A 288 -5.14 -4.19 -28.18
N ASP A 289 -4.15 -5.09 -28.08
CA ASP A 289 -4.15 -6.23 -27.18
C ASP A 289 -4.05 -5.77 -25.72
N ALA A 290 -3.19 -4.78 -25.42
CA ALA A 290 -3.10 -4.19 -24.08
C ALA A 290 -4.41 -3.47 -23.67
N HIS A 291 -5.08 -2.77 -24.59
CA HIS A 291 -6.42 -2.22 -24.35
C HIS A 291 -7.45 -3.31 -24.08
N ALA A 292 -7.41 -4.43 -24.81
CA ALA A 292 -8.30 -5.56 -24.58
C ALA A 292 -8.07 -6.21 -23.22
N ALA A 293 -6.80 -6.41 -22.84
CA ALA A 293 -6.43 -6.94 -21.52
C ALA A 293 -6.92 -6.01 -20.40
N MET A 294 -6.71 -4.70 -20.54
CA MET A 294 -7.16 -3.74 -19.53
C MET A 294 -8.68 -3.73 -19.41
N ARG A 295 -9.43 -3.71 -20.53
CA ARG A 295 -10.90 -3.79 -20.49
C ARG A 295 -11.37 -5.10 -19.81
N PHE A 296 -10.70 -6.21 -20.07
CA PHE A 296 -10.98 -7.48 -19.42
C PHE A 296 -10.79 -7.38 -17.89
N LEU A 297 -9.64 -6.90 -17.44
CA LEU A 297 -9.33 -6.77 -16.02
C LEU A 297 -10.32 -5.88 -15.27
N VAL A 298 -10.64 -4.71 -15.83
CA VAL A 298 -11.58 -3.77 -15.19
C VAL A 298 -13.05 -4.19 -15.31
N SER A 299 -13.37 -5.18 -16.16
CA SER A 299 -14.70 -5.79 -16.25
C SER A 299 -14.89 -6.95 -15.27
N HIS A 300 -13.81 -7.47 -14.67
CA HIS A 300 -13.82 -8.59 -13.72
C HIS A 300 -13.10 -8.22 -12.40
N PRO A 301 -13.40 -7.03 -11.82
CA PRO A 301 -12.63 -6.54 -10.68
C PRO A 301 -12.80 -7.42 -9.44
N GLU A 302 -13.98 -7.98 -9.22
CA GLU A 302 -14.28 -8.82 -8.05
C GLU A 302 -13.59 -10.20 -8.15
N ASP A 303 -13.46 -10.76 -9.35
CA ASP A 303 -12.83 -12.07 -9.57
C ASP A 303 -11.35 -12.06 -9.19
N TYR A 304 -10.70 -10.91 -9.38
CA TYR A 304 -9.26 -10.75 -9.19
C TYR A 304 -8.88 -9.83 -8.04
N GLY A 305 -9.85 -9.22 -7.36
CA GLY A 305 -9.60 -8.29 -6.26
C GLY A 305 -8.98 -6.97 -6.71
N ILE A 306 -9.47 -6.38 -7.81
CA ILE A 306 -8.92 -5.17 -8.44
C ILE A 306 -9.68 -3.92 -7.98
N ASP A 307 -8.96 -2.88 -7.58
CA ASP A 307 -9.48 -1.53 -7.48
C ASP A 307 -9.31 -0.80 -8.82
N THR A 308 -10.41 -0.61 -9.54
CA THR A 308 -10.41 0.03 -10.86
C THR A 308 -10.17 1.53 -10.84
N SER A 309 -10.12 2.16 -9.67
CA SER A 309 -9.81 3.58 -9.50
C SER A 309 -8.30 3.86 -9.47
N MET A 310 -7.47 2.82 -9.20
CA MET A 310 -6.04 2.92 -9.05
C MET A 310 -5.32 1.92 -9.96
N ILE A 311 -5.04 2.35 -11.19
CA ILE A 311 -4.46 1.53 -12.25
C ILE A 311 -3.12 2.10 -12.68
N PHE A 312 -2.11 1.22 -12.70
CA PHE A 312 -0.77 1.51 -13.18
C PHE A 312 -0.41 0.59 -14.35
N VAL A 313 0.47 1.06 -15.22
CA VAL A 313 1.02 0.26 -16.31
C VAL A 313 2.53 0.41 -16.35
N GLY A 314 3.21 -0.63 -16.78
CA GLY A 314 4.64 -0.56 -17.03
C GLY A 314 5.05 -1.49 -18.14
N GLY A 315 6.25 -1.30 -18.65
CA GLY A 315 6.77 -2.21 -19.66
C GLY A 315 8.22 -1.90 -20.02
N SER A 316 8.88 -2.89 -20.63
CA SER A 316 10.28 -2.75 -21.02
C SER A 316 10.43 -2.73 -22.54
N SER A 317 11.27 -1.83 -23.08
CA SER A 317 11.57 -1.74 -24.52
C SER A 317 10.28 -1.57 -25.36
N SER A 318 9.96 -2.50 -26.28
CA SER A 318 8.70 -2.47 -27.02
C SER A 318 7.46 -2.52 -26.11
N GLY A 319 7.56 -3.17 -24.93
CA GLY A 319 6.51 -3.16 -23.91
C GLY A 319 6.31 -1.76 -23.30
N ALA A 320 7.37 -0.97 -23.12
CA ALA A 320 7.30 0.42 -22.66
C ALA A 320 6.62 1.32 -23.71
N VAL A 321 6.96 1.14 -25.01
CA VAL A 321 6.24 1.82 -26.10
C VAL A 321 4.74 1.50 -26.07
N THR A 322 4.40 0.23 -25.79
CA THR A 322 3.01 -0.21 -25.66
C THR A 322 2.33 0.41 -24.43
N ALA A 323 2.99 0.43 -23.27
CA ALA A 323 2.46 1.00 -22.04
C ALA A 323 2.19 2.51 -22.16
N LEU A 324 3.13 3.28 -22.74
CA LEU A 324 2.95 4.69 -23.04
C LEU A 324 1.79 4.91 -24.03
N SER A 325 1.73 4.09 -25.09
CA SER A 325 0.65 4.18 -26.07
C SER A 325 -0.71 3.80 -25.48
N LEU A 326 -0.78 2.83 -24.59
CA LEU A 326 -1.99 2.47 -23.86
C LEU A 326 -2.51 3.64 -23.01
N ALA A 327 -1.61 4.41 -22.41
CA ALA A 327 -1.98 5.55 -21.57
C ALA A 327 -2.45 6.78 -22.38
N TYR A 328 -1.92 7.00 -23.58
CA TYR A 328 -2.08 8.28 -24.27
C TYR A 328 -2.67 8.19 -25.68
N MET A 329 -2.63 7.02 -26.34
CA MET A 329 -3.17 6.91 -27.70
C MET A 329 -4.69 6.85 -27.69
N THR A 330 -5.31 7.60 -28.59
CA THR A 330 -6.75 7.56 -28.84
C THR A 330 -7.06 7.05 -30.25
N ASN A 331 -8.31 6.81 -30.56
CA ASN A 331 -8.72 6.42 -31.91
C ASN A 331 -8.39 7.51 -32.96
N GLU A 332 -8.41 8.78 -32.57
CA GLU A 332 -8.09 9.92 -33.43
C GLU A 332 -6.61 9.97 -33.76
N SER A 333 -5.76 9.66 -32.77
CA SER A 333 -4.29 9.64 -32.90
C SER A 333 -3.74 8.37 -33.55
N ARG A 334 -4.59 7.45 -34.02
CA ARG A 334 -4.18 6.23 -34.74
C ARG A 334 -3.16 6.53 -35.82
N PRO A 335 -2.00 5.85 -35.85
CA PRO A 335 -0.97 6.09 -36.85
C PRO A 335 -1.44 5.67 -38.25
N LYS A 336 -0.91 6.35 -39.25
CA LYS A 336 -1.28 6.12 -40.69
C LYS A 336 -1.09 4.67 -41.12
N TYR A 337 -0.07 3.99 -40.60
CA TYR A 337 0.22 2.58 -40.94
C TYR A 337 -0.80 1.59 -40.35
N ALA A 338 -1.57 1.99 -39.34
CA ALA A 338 -2.66 1.19 -38.78
C ALA A 338 -3.95 1.27 -39.60
N ARG A 339 -4.08 2.29 -40.44
CA ARG A 339 -5.23 2.51 -41.30
C ARG A 339 -5.13 1.72 -42.63
N LYS A 340 -6.24 1.63 -43.36
CA LYS A 340 -6.28 1.00 -44.70
C LYS A 340 -5.25 1.63 -45.64
N GLY A 341 -4.46 0.83 -46.33
CA GLY A 341 -3.54 1.27 -47.37
C GLY A 341 -3.59 0.35 -48.56
N LEU A 342 -2.86 0.67 -49.62
CA LEU A 342 -2.71 -0.18 -50.78
C LEU A 342 -2.08 -1.51 -50.33
N PHE A 343 -2.76 -2.62 -50.51
CA PHE A 343 -2.39 -3.97 -50.08
C PHE A 343 -2.27 -4.18 -48.55
N ARG A 344 -2.84 -3.26 -47.76
CA ARG A 344 -2.82 -3.40 -46.29
C ARG A 344 -4.24 -3.18 -45.73
N PRO A 345 -4.79 -4.16 -44.97
CA PRO A 345 -6.09 -3.98 -44.34
C PRO A 345 -6.00 -2.93 -43.21
N ASP A 346 -7.11 -2.28 -42.90
CA ASP A 346 -7.26 -1.50 -41.67
C ASP A 346 -7.16 -2.43 -40.44
N LEU A 347 -6.45 -2.01 -39.41
CA LEU A 347 -6.36 -2.78 -38.14
C LEU A 347 -7.52 -2.49 -37.16
N GLY A 348 -8.40 -1.54 -37.53
CA GLY A 348 -9.50 -1.14 -36.65
C GLY A 348 -9.10 -0.16 -35.54
N GLY A 349 -10.06 0.25 -34.74
CA GLY A 349 -9.82 1.10 -33.56
C GLY A 349 -9.04 0.37 -32.45
N ILE A 350 -8.52 1.15 -31.50
CA ILE A 350 -7.80 0.57 -30.35
C ILE A 350 -8.70 -0.30 -29.47
N ASP A 351 -10.00 -0.01 -29.43
CA ASP A 351 -10.99 -0.71 -28.59
C ASP A 351 -11.79 -1.78 -29.33
N THR A 352 -11.45 -2.11 -30.58
CA THR A 352 -12.25 -3.01 -31.41
C THR A 352 -11.66 -4.42 -31.55
N CYS A 353 -10.58 -4.72 -30.84
CA CYS A 353 -9.82 -5.94 -30.97
C CYS A 353 -9.79 -6.73 -29.65
N GLY A 354 -9.56 -8.02 -29.72
CA GLY A 354 -9.36 -8.91 -28.59
C GLY A 354 -10.66 -9.40 -27.96
N ASN A 355 -11.51 -8.50 -27.51
CA ASN A 355 -12.80 -8.79 -26.91
C ASN A 355 -13.85 -7.72 -27.24
N ALA A 356 -15.12 -8.02 -26.91
CA ALA A 356 -16.25 -7.13 -27.17
C ALA A 356 -16.56 -6.17 -25.99
N LEU A 357 -15.76 -6.21 -24.91
CA LEU A 357 -15.95 -5.39 -23.72
C LEU A 357 -15.75 -3.89 -24.06
N ARG A 358 -16.52 -3.03 -23.39
CA ARG A 358 -16.51 -1.56 -23.62
C ARG A 358 -16.27 -0.78 -22.34
N THR A 359 -15.73 -1.42 -21.31
CA THR A 359 -15.44 -0.80 -20.01
C THR A 359 -14.34 0.24 -20.15
N HIS A 360 -14.57 1.41 -19.59
CA HIS A 360 -13.58 2.49 -19.52
C HIS A 360 -12.64 2.28 -18.33
N PHE A 361 -11.42 2.75 -18.49
CA PHE A 361 -10.40 2.73 -17.43
C PHE A 361 -9.60 4.03 -17.46
N ARG A 362 -8.97 4.36 -16.34
CA ARG A 362 -8.07 5.51 -16.23
C ARG A 362 -6.75 5.04 -15.62
N ILE A 363 -5.66 5.25 -16.35
CA ILE A 363 -4.31 4.99 -15.87
C ILE A 363 -3.85 6.17 -15.01
N ARG A 364 -3.26 5.89 -13.85
CA ARG A 364 -2.77 6.88 -12.89
C ARG A 364 -1.26 7.09 -13.00
N GLY A 365 -0.52 6.08 -13.40
CA GLY A 365 0.92 6.16 -13.57
C GLY A 365 1.45 5.17 -14.57
N VAL A 366 2.55 5.56 -15.26
CA VAL A 366 3.27 4.74 -16.22
C VAL A 366 4.72 4.62 -15.79
N ALA A 367 5.22 3.37 -15.65
CA ALA A 367 6.64 3.07 -15.51
C ALA A 367 7.19 2.58 -16.85
N GLU A 368 7.85 3.47 -17.59
CA GLU A 368 8.46 3.13 -18.86
C GLU A 368 9.95 2.78 -18.67
N MET A 369 10.37 1.65 -19.18
CA MET A 369 11.74 1.14 -19.04
C MET A 369 12.38 1.06 -20.42
N TRP A 370 13.31 1.98 -20.73
CA TRP A 370 14.06 2.09 -21.99
C TRP A 370 13.18 1.98 -23.25
N GLY A 371 12.04 2.70 -23.22
CA GLY A 371 11.10 2.79 -24.33
C GLY A 371 11.22 4.11 -25.11
N ALA A 372 10.18 4.42 -25.81
CA ALA A 372 10.00 5.70 -26.53
C ALA A 372 8.53 5.90 -26.92
N ILE A 373 8.15 7.13 -27.26
CA ILE A 373 6.85 7.46 -27.82
C ILE A 373 7.01 8.02 -29.25
N SER A 374 6.03 7.74 -30.10
CA SER A 374 6.08 8.19 -31.50
C SER A 374 5.96 9.71 -31.66
N ASP A 375 5.25 10.37 -30.76
CA ASP A 375 5.05 11.82 -30.72
C ASP A 375 4.75 12.25 -29.28
N THR A 376 5.53 13.20 -28.75
CA THR A 376 5.28 13.76 -27.41
C THR A 376 3.99 14.57 -27.32
N ALA A 377 3.42 15.00 -28.46
CA ALA A 377 2.10 15.64 -28.50
C ALA A 377 0.97 14.71 -28.02
N LEU A 378 1.17 13.39 -28.02
CA LEU A 378 0.24 12.42 -27.43
C LEU A 378 0.11 12.59 -25.91
N ILE A 379 1.15 13.09 -25.24
CA ILE A 379 1.14 13.36 -23.81
C ILE A 379 0.35 14.66 -23.59
N HIS A 380 -0.96 14.53 -23.39
CA HIS A 380 -1.87 15.64 -23.11
C HIS A 380 -3.17 15.13 -22.45
N GLY A 381 -3.91 16.04 -21.83
CA GLY A 381 -5.31 15.86 -21.40
C GLY A 381 -5.55 14.87 -20.25
N HIS A 382 -4.53 14.20 -19.76
CA HIS A 382 -4.62 13.25 -18.67
C HIS A 382 -3.49 13.49 -17.68
N ASP A 383 -3.85 13.60 -16.43
CA ASP A 383 -2.94 13.70 -15.29
C ASP A 383 -2.39 12.28 -14.98
N VAL A 384 -1.48 11.80 -15.82
CA VAL A 384 -0.80 10.51 -15.64
C VAL A 384 0.63 10.78 -15.22
N SER A 385 1.01 10.31 -14.05
CA SER A 385 2.39 10.37 -13.56
C SER A 385 3.30 9.46 -14.39
N ILE A 386 4.53 9.89 -14.68
CA ILE A 386 5.48 9.15 -15.51
C ILE A 386 6.77 8.89 -14.74
N LEU A 387 7.17 7.63 -14.66
CA LEU A 387 8.51 7.21 -14.28
C LEU A 387 9.20 6.62 -15.49
N ALA A 388 10.36 7.18 -15.87
CA ALA A 388 11.12 6.72 -17.00
C ALA A 388 12.52 6.25 -16.57
N PHE A 389 12.94 5.10 -17.09
CA PHE A 389 14.28 4.53 -16.90
C PHE A 389 14.98 4.39 -18.24
N HIS A 390 16.23 4.87 -18.39
CA HIS A 390 16.93 4.73 -19.65
C HIS A 390 18.45 4.76 -19.49
N GLY A 391 19.16 3.98 -20.29
CA GLY A 391 20.60 4.13 -20.48
C GLY A 391 20.88 5.24 -21.49
N ASP A 392 21.75 6.20 -21.17
CA ASP A 392 22.05 7.33 -22.06
C ASP A 392 22.88 6.95 -23.28
N ALA A 393 23.50 5.76 -23.29
CA ALA A 393 24.21 5.18 -24.42
C ALA A 393 23.38 4.11 -25.16
N ASP A 394 22.05 4.09 -25.02
CA ASP A 394 21.18 3.13 -25.67
C ASP A 394 21.25 3.27 -27.20
N ASP A 395 21.62 2.18 -27.86
CA ASP A 395 21.81 2.10 -29.32
C ASP A 395 20.63 1.34 -30.01
N ILE A 396 19.62 0.91 -29.25
CA ILE A 396 18.40 0.26 -29.74
C ILE A 396 17.20 1.22 -29.70
N MET A 397 16.90 1.78 -28.52
CA MET A 397 15.87 2.80 -28.35
C MET A 397 16.53 4.14 -28.03
N PRO A 398 16.05 5.27 -28.62
CA PRO A 398 16.70 6.56 -28.37
C PRO A 398 16.44 7.04 -26.94
N TYR A 399 17.47 7.54 -26.27
CA TYR A 399 17.35 8.26 -25.00
C TYR A 399 16.66 9.64 -25.20
N GLY A 400 17.04 10.33 -26.27
CA GLY A 400 16.44 11.61 -26.72
C GLY A 400 15.58 11.42 -27.97
N TYR A 401 15.69 12.35 -28.94
CA TYR A 401 14.98 12.27 -30.21
C TYR A 401 15.91 11.72 -31.30
N ASP A 402 15.75 10.49 -31.69
CA ASP A 402 16.48 9.85 -32.82
C ASP A 402 15.66 8.65 -33.33
N ARG A 403 16.18 7.97 -34.33
CA ARG A 403 15.66 6.72 -34.84
C ARG A 403 16.10 5.54 -33.99
N PRO A 404 15.19 4.63 -33.62
CA PRO A 404 15.56 3.35 -33.05
C PRO A 404 16.59 2.59 -33.90
N PHE A 405 17.30 1.66 -33.26
CA PHE A 405 18.33 0.82 -33.88
C PHE A 405 19.52 1.63 -34.46
N SER A 406 20.02 2.60 -33.71
CA SER A 406 21.18 3.40 -34.13
C SER A 406 22.44 2.55 -34.39
N VAL A 407 22.54 1.36 -33.74
CA VAL A 407 23.54 0.33 -34.01
C VAL A 407 23.59 -0.12 -35.47
N ALA A 408 22.44 -0.03 -36.17
CA ALA A 408 22.31 -0.43 -37.57
C ALA A 408 22.25 0.77 -38.55
N LYS A 409 22.82 1.92 -38.19
CA LYS A 409 22.94 3.07 -39.13
C LYS A 409 23.78 2.70 -40.34
N PRO A 410 23.42 3.09 -41.59
CA PRO A 410 22.22 3.91 -41.94
C PRO A 410 20.94 3.12 -42.20
N PHE A 411 20.93 1.81 -42.09
CA PHE A 411 19.78 0.93 -42.43
C PHE A 411 18.58 1.09 -41.49
N ASN A 412 18.78 1.63 -40.28
CA ASN A 412 17.70 1.91 -39.34
C ASN A 412 16.59 2.83 -39.91
N ARG A 413 16.90 3.62 -40.97
CA ARG A 413 15.91 4.43 -41.72
C ARG A 413 14.86 3.58 -42.41
N LEU A 414 15.16 2.34 -42.71
CA LEU A 414 14.20 1.40 -43.31
C LEU A 414 13.35 0.68 -42.27
N ALA A 415 13.81 0.64 -41.01
CA ALA A 415 13.15 -0.08 -39.93
C ALA A 415 12.18 0.80 -39.13
N SER A 416 12.48 2.09 -38.91
CA SER A 416 11.68 2.94 -38.04
C SER A 416 11.71 4.42 -38.47
N ASP A 417 10.70 5.18 -38.07
CA ASP A 417 10.73 6.64 -38.03
C ASP A 417 11.39 7.11 -36.72
N PRO A 418 11.80 8.40 -36.62
CA PRO A 418 12.29 8.95 -35.36
C PRO A 418 11.25 8.81 -34.25
N MET A 419 11.72 8.61 -33.03
CA MET A 419 10.89 8.52 -31.83
C MET A 419 11.49 9.40 -30.73
N TYR A 420 10.68 9.69 -29.73
CA TYR A 420 11.05 10.49 -28.58
C TYR A 420 11.28 9.56 -27.40
N GLY A 421 12.49 9.49 -26.90
CA GLY A 421 12.88 8.66 -25.76
C GLY A 421 12.60 9.32 -24.41
N ALA A 422 13.08 8.68 -23.36
CA ALA A 422 12.78 9.01 -21.97
C ALA A 422 13.01 10.49 -21.60
N SER A 423 14.13 11.10 -22.06
CA SER A 423 14.43 12.50 -21.74
C SER A 423 13.39 13.45 -22.34
N CYS A 424 12.92 13.18 -23.56
CA CYS A 424 11.89 13.99 -24.23
C CYS A 424 10.50 13.77 -23.61
N ILE A 425 10.20 12.55 -23.18
CA ILE A 425 8.93 12.19 -22.53
C ILE A 425 8.80 12.93 -21.20
N VAL A 426 9.85 12.86 -20.35
CA VAL A 426 9.84 13.51 -19.03
C VAL A 426 9.86 15.05 -19.20
N ASP A 427 10.64 15.61 -20.12
CA ASP A 427 10.63 17.05 -20.41
C ASP A 427 9.22 17.51 -20.81
N ARG A 428 8.53 16.77 -21.68
CA ARG A 428 7.16 17.09 -22.09
C ARG A 428 6.17 17.03 -20.93
N ALA A 429 6.20 15.97 -20.12
CA ALA A 429 5.33 15.80 -18.97
C ALA A 429 5.53 16.91 -17.93
N SER A 430 6.80 17.24 -17.63
CA SER A 430 7.15 18.32 -16.71
C SER A 430 6.66 19.69 -17.18
N LYS A 431 6.76 19.98 -18.49
CA LYS A 431 6.21 21.23 -19.08
C LYS A 431 4.70 21.33 -19.01
N LEU A 432 4.02 20.20 -18.88
CA LEU A 432 2.56 20.16 -18.66
C LEU A 432 2.17 20.20 -17.18
N GLY A 433 3.15 20.24 -16.26
CA GLY A 433 2.91 20.20 -14.84
C GLY A 433 2.58 18.81 -14.29
N TYR A 434 2.84 17.74 -15.06
CA TYR A 434 2.61 16.37 -14.61
C TYR A 434 3.79 15.90 -13.75
N GLN A 435 3.50 15.04 -12.78
CA GLN A 435 4.55 14.36 -12.01
C GLN A 435 5.36 13.46 -12.95
N ALA A 436 6.64 13.74 -13.10
CA ALA A 436 7.52 13.01 -13.99
C ALA A 436 8.93 12.87 -13.40
N ARG A 437 9.48 11.65 -13.44
CA ARG A 437 10.81 11.32 -12.92
C ARG A 437 11.59 10.55 -13.98
N LEU A 438 12.87 10.91 -14.19
CA LEU A 438 13.80 10.23 -15.07
C LEU A 438 14.93 9.62 -14.25
N VAL A 439 15.16 8.32 -14.40
CA VAL A 439 16.32 7.60 -13.89
C VAL A 439 17.23 7.26 -15.05
N THR A 440 18.36 7.96 -15.14
CA THR A 440 19.35 7.75 -16.19
C THR A 440 20.46 6.82 -15.71
N PHE A 441 20.70 5.74 -16.44
CA PHE A 441 21.84 4.86 -16.24
C PHE A 441 23.00 5.31 -17.12
N ALA A 442 23.92 6.08 -16.54
CA ALA A 442 25.01 6.72 -17.26
C ALA A 442 25.97 5.69 -17.90
N GLY A 443 26.22 5.82 -19.22
CA GLY A 443 27.05 4.92 -19.99
C GLY A 443 26.47 3.56 -20.32
N TYR A 444 25.25 3.26 -19.84
CA TYR A 444 24.58 1.99 -20.14
C TYR A 444 23.86 2.04 -21.49
N LYS A 445 23.94 0.90 -22.18
CA LYS A 445 23.15 0.63 -23.39
C LYS A 445 21.75 0.14 -23.08
N HIS A 446 21.10 -0.42 -24.11
CA HIS A 446 19.76 -1.01 -23.99
C HIS A 446 19.71 -2.11 -22.91
N MET A 447 18.66 -2.12 -22.10
CA MET A 447 18.47 -3.02 -20.95
C MET A 447 19.58 -2.89 -19.88
N PRO A 448 19.72 -1.74 -19.21
CA PRO A 448 20.77 -1.50 -18.21
C PRO A 448 20.71 -2.43 -16.99
N HIS A 449 19.60 -3.12 -16.78
CA HIS A 449 19.30 -4.01 -15.66
C HIS A 449 19.86 -5.43 -15.80
N VAL A 450 20.55 -5.71 -16.92
CA VAL A 450 21.21 -7.01 -17.16
C VAL A 450 22.63 -6.82 -17.62
N ASP A 451 23.49 -7.74 -17.23
CA ASP A 451 24.84 -7.80 -17.77
C ASP A 451 24.79 -8.10 -19.28
N PRO A 452 25.45 -7.31 -20.14
CA PRO A 452 25.34 -7.47 -21.59
C PRO A 452 25.95 -8.77 -22.12
N LYS A 453 26.86 -9.42 -21.37
CA LYS A 453 27.52 -10.66 -21.76
C LYS A 453 26.81 -11.90 -21.24
N THR A 454 26.54 -11.92 -19.94
CA THR A 454 25.96 -13.08 -19.25
C THR A 454 24.44 -13.12 -19.32
N LYS A 455 23.79 -11.97 -19.60
CA LYS A 455 22.32 -11.79 -19.57
C LYS A 455 21.70 -12.01 -18.19
N VAL A 456 22.52 -12.08 -17.15
CA VAL A 456 22.08 -12.18 -15.76
C VAL A 456 21.69 -10.78 -15.27
N ILE A 457 20.70 -10.70 -14.39
CA ILE A 457 20.31 -9.45 -13.73
C ILE A 457 21.49 -8.89 -12.91
N ASN A 458 21.58 -7.58 -12.86
CA ASN A 458 22.57 -6.82 -12.10
C ASN A 458 21.89 -5.89 -11.09
N ASP A 459 22.64 -5.08 -10.35
CA ASP A 459 22.12 -4.18 -9.32
C ASP A 459 21.07 -3.18 -9.86
N ASN A 460 21.20 -2.76 -11.11
CA ASN A 460 20.21 -1.86 -11.73
C ASN A 460 18.81 -2.51 -11.85
N PHE A 461 18.72 -3.84 -11.84
CA PHE A 461 17.43 -4.53 -11.79
C PHE A 461 16.65 -4.17 -10.52
N TYR A 462 17.34 -4.15 -9.39
CA TYR A 462 16.76 -3.80 -8.10
C TYR A 462 16.50 -2.28 -7.99
N VAL A 463 17.36 -1.45 -8.56
CA VAL A 463 17.11 0.00 -8.67
C VAL A 463 15.80 0.27 -9.42
N VAL A 464 15.55 -0.43 -10.54
CA VAL A 464 14.28 -0.30 -11.28
C VAL A 464 13.11 -0.79 -10.43
N GLN A 465 13.24 -1.95 -9.77
CA GLN A 465 12.23 -2.54 -8.92
C GLN A 465 11.81 -1.60 -7.79
N ASP A 466 12.78 -1.14 -7.02
CA ASP A 466 12.53 -0.35 -5.81
C ASP A 466 11.99 1.05 -6.16
N THR A 467 12.59 1.71 -7.18
CA THR A 467 12.10 3.01 -7.64
C THR A 467 10.70 2.93 -8.25
N MET A 468 10.35 1.85 -8.92
CA MET A 468 9.00 1.64 -9.46
C MET A 468 7.99 1.43 -8.32
N SER A 469 8.36 0.69 -7.28
CA SER A 469 7.53 0.48 -6.09
C SER A 469 7.29 1.78 -5.33
N GLU A 470 8.36 2.56 -5.10
CA GLU A 470 8.29 3.90 -4.50
C GLU A 470 7.38 4.83 -5.30
N PHE A 471 7.56 4.89 -6.61
CA PHE A 471 6.77 5.74 -7.49
C PHE A 471 5.25 5.42 -7.45
N PHE A 472 4.89 4.15 -7.47
CA PHE A 472 3.48 3.76 -7.38
C PHE A 472 2.91 4.03 -5.99
N HIS A 473 3.70 3.80 -4.93
CA HIS A 473 3.32 4.14 -3.57
C HIS A 473 3.04 5.65 -3.42
N ASP A 474 3.89 6.53 -3.96
CA ASP A 474 3.75 7.98 -3.89
C ASP A 474 2.46 8.48 -4.57
N ILE A 475 1.97 7.76 -5.60
CA ILE A 475 0.69 8.08 -6.23
C ILE A 475 -0.50 7.61 -5.37
N ILE A 476 -0.35 6.49 -4.66
CA ILE A 476 -1.37 5.98 -3.73
C ILE A 476 -1.46 6.88 -2.49
N VAL A 477 -0.32 7.39 -2.02
CA VAL A 477 -0.19 8.23 -0.82
C VAL A 477 0.47 9.55 -1.18
N PRO A 478 -0.25 10.45 -1.86
CA PRO A 478 0.34 11.71 -2.36
C PRO A 478 0.71 12.70 -1.25
N GLN A 479 0.14 12.55 -0.05
CA GLN A 479 0.38 13.41 1.10
C GLN A 479 0.49 12.59 2.37
N LYS A 480 1.50 12.88 3.18
CA LYS A 480 1.59 12.36 4.55
C LYS A 480 0.52 13.01 5.42
N PRO A 481 0.05 12.33 6.48
CA PRO A 481 -0.82 12.97 7.45
C PRO A 481 -0.09 14.12 8.14
N GLU A 482 -0.79 15.23 8.31
CA GLU A 482 -0.30 16.39 9.04
C GLU A 482 -1.30 16.74 10.13
N ILE A 483 -0.81 16.98 11.36
CA ILE A 483 -1.62 17.45 12.50
C ILE A 483 -1.66 18.96 12.44
N GLU A 484 -2.84 19.51 12.17
CA GLU A 484 -3.11 20.94 12.16
C GLU A 484 -4.02 21.33 13.35
N GLY A 485 -4.06 22.63 13.68
CA GLY A 485 -4.89 23.17 14.75
C GLY A 485 -4.07 23.81 15.86
N GLU A 486 -4.77 24.47 16.79
CA GLU A 486 -4.24 25.24 17.93
C GLU A 486 -5.22 25.20 19.11
N ASP A 487 -4.82 25.70 20.26
CA ASP A 487 -5.67 25.89 21.45
C ASP A 487 -6.42 24.63 21.89
N GLY A 488 -5.75 23.48 21.83
CA GLY A 488 -6.34 22.19 22.24
C GLY A 488 -7.22 21.52 21.18
N HIS A 489 -7.54 22.19 20.07
CA HIS A 489 -8.37 21.65 19.00
C HIS A 489 -7.50 21.31 17.80
N TYR A 490 -7.37 20.02 17.51
CA TYR A 490 -6.52 19.52 16.44
C TYR A 490 -7.30 18.64 15.46
N TYR A 491 -6.81 18.59 14.21
CA TYR A 491 -7.34 17.73 13.18
C TYR A 491 -6.22 17.21 12.27
N VAL A 492 -6.46 16.10 11.57
CA VAL A 492 -5.49 15.50 10.65
C VAL A 492 -5.93 15.69 9.20
N ARG A 493 -4.96 15.98 8.32
CA ARG A 493 -5.13 16.00 6.86
C ARG A 493 -4.09 15.07 6.19
N PRO A 494 -4.41 14.46 5.02
CA PRO A 494 -5.74 14.37 4.42
C PRO A 494 -6.71 13.60 5.33
N TYR A 495 -8.02 13.79 5.17
CA TYR A 495 -9.02 13.11 6.00
C TYR A 495 -8.95 11.60 5.83
N PRO A 496 -8.63 10.84 6.89
CA PRO A 496 -8.51 9.39 6.83
C PRO A 496 -9.88 8.70 6.89
N LEU A 497 -9.91 7.40 6.55
CA LEU A 497 -11.07 6.55 6.80
C LEU A 497 -11.26 6.27 8.28
N LYS A 498 -10.14 6.15 9.01
CA LYS A 498 -10.11 6.02 10.48
C LYS A 498 -8.89 6.75 11.01
N ALA A 499 -9.05 7.35 12.17
CA ALA A 499 -7.94 7.90 12.95
C ALA A 499 -8.02 7.43 14.39
N SER A 500 -6.86 7.31 15.02
CA SER A 500 -6.71 7.03 16.44
C SER A 500 -5.66 7.97 16.99
N TRP A 501 -5.91 8.52 18.17
CA TRP A 501 -5.13 9.58 18.77
C TRP A 501 -4.48 9.13 20.07
N LEU A 502 -3.25 9.55 20.30
CA LEU A 502 -2.50 9.38 21.55
C LEU A 502 -1.90 10.71 21.95
N VAL A 503 -2.06 11.10 23.21
CA VAL A 503 -1.47 12.32 23.77
C VAL A 503 -0.45 11.97 24.84
N GLU A 504 0.65 12.70 24.88
CA GLU A 504 1.64 12.71 25.97
C GLU A 504 1.70 14.12 26.55
N GLY A 505 1.65 14.25 27.86
CA GLY A 505 1.64 15.56 28.54
C GLY A 505 0.33 16.31 28.43
N GLY A 506 -0.78 15.61 28.18
CA GLY A 506 -2.13 16.15 28.10
C GLY A 506 -3.18 15.07 28.29
N VAL A 507 -4.44 15.44 28.13
CA VAL A 507 -5.59 14.54 28.20
C VAL A 507 -6.49 14.76 26.99
N ILE A 508 -6.92 13.68 26.32
CA ILE A 508 -7.91 13.77 25.26
C ILE A 508 -9.30 13.96 25.88
N LEU A 509 -9.92 15.09 25.62
CA LEU A 509 -11.28 15.43 26.08
C LEU A 509 -12.33 14.82 25.16
N SER A 510 -12.11 14.87 23.86
CA SER A 510 -12.95 14.25 22.84
C SER A 510 -12.12 13.86 21.63
N ALA A 511 -12.54 12.83 20.90
CA ALA A 511 -11.95 12.47 19.63
C ALA A 511 -13.01 11.88 18.70
N GLU A 512 -13.12 12.45 17.51
CA GLU A 512 -14.02 12.01 16.45
C GLU A 512 -13.24 11.88 15.16
N ASN A 513 -13.07 10.65 14.65
CA ASN A 513 -12.36 10.35 13.41
C ASN A 513 -11.08 11.20 13.20
N ASN A 514 -11.23 12.30 12.47
CA ASN A 514 -10.11 13.17 12.07
C ASN A 514 -9.87 14.37 13.00
N THR A 515 -10.63 14.53 14.07
CA THR A 515 -10.50 15.63 15.05
C THR A 515 -10.25 15.11 16.44
N VAL A 516 -9.55 15.91 17.25
CA VAL A 516 -9.30 15.63 18.66
C VAL A 516 -9.25 16.93 19.44
N GLU A 517 -9.82 16.90 20.63
CA GLU A 517 -9.72 17.96 21.61
C GLU A 517 -8.82 17.51 22.75
N VAL A 518 -7.81 18.31 23.07
CA VAL A 518 -6.76 18.00 24.05
C VAL A 518 -6.66 19.10 25.09
N ALA A 519 -6.68 18.70 26.35
CA ALA A 519 -6.28 19.56 27.45
C ALA A 519 -4.82 19.29 27.81
N TRP A 520 -3.96 20.32 27.66
CA TRP A 520 -2.54 20.19 27.95
C TRP A 520 -2.24 20.42 29.44
N ILE A 521 -1.34 19.65 30.00
CA ILE A 521 -0.82 19.83 31.36
C ILE A 521 0.28 20.90 31.29
N GLU A 522 0.16 22.00 32.06
CA GLU A 522 0.99 23.19 31.93
C GLU A 522 2.49 22.91 32.12
N ASN A 523 2.87 22.10 33.09
CA ASN A 523 4.28 21.80 33.40
C ASN A 523 4.70 20.38 32.96
N ALA A 524 4.02 19.80 31.98
CA ALA A 524 4.41 18.51 31.46
C ALA A 524 5.84 18.57 30.87
N PRO A 525 6.72 17.61 31.21
CA PRO A 525 8.11 17.61 30.72
C PRO A 525 8.20 17.42 29.21
N LYS A 526 7.16 16.91 28.61
CA LYS A 526 7.01 16.73 27.16
C LYS A 526 5.54 16.80 26.79
N ARG A 527 5.23 17.48 25.70
CA ARG A 527 3.89 17.52 25.10
C ARG A 527 3.96 17.01 23.68
N SER A 528 3.23 15.97 23.38
CA SER A 528 3.12 15.46 22.00
C SER A 528 1.74 14.89 21.72
N LEU A 529 1.32 15.01 20.46
CA LEU A 529 0.11 14.44 19.95
C LEU A 529 0.46 13.51 18.79
N THR A 530 0.11 12.25 18.91
CA THR A 530 0.32 11.25 17.88
C THR A 530 -1.03 10.87 17.28
N VAL A 531 -1.11 10.86 15.95
CA VAL A 531 -2.24 10.32 15.21
C VAL A 531 -1.79 9.11 14.40
N SER A 532 -2.54 8.02 14.50
CA SER A 532 -2.42 6.89 13.59
C SER A 532 -3.66 6.85 12.70
N VAL A 533 -3.44 6.84 11.38
CA VAL A 533 -4.49 6.95 10.38
C VAL A 533 -4.52 5.74 9.46
N LEU A 534 -5.73 5.32 9.08
CA LEU A 534 -5.94 4.38 7.99
C LEU A 534 -6.46 5.14 6.78
N LEU A 535 -5.65 5.21 5.73
CA LEU A 535 -5.97 5.82 4.44
C LEU A 535 -6.69 4.82 3.51
N PRO A 536 -7.27 5.27 2.38
CA PRO A 536 -7.71 4.37 1.33
C PRO A 536 -6.64 3.35 0.93
N TYR A 537 -7.05 2.25 0.35
CA TYR A 537 -6.19 1.12 -0.08
C TYR A 537 -5.47 0.40 1.08
N GLY A 538 -5.92 0.59 2.33
CA GLY A 538 -5.38 -0.10 3.50
C GLY A 538 -4.01 0.41 3.96
N VAL A 539 -3.58 1.59 3.50
CA VAL A 539 -2.33 2.21 3.95
C VAL A 539 -2.53 2.80 5.34
N GLY A 540 -1.71 2.37 6.29
CA GLY A 540 -1.66 2.91 7.64
C GLY A 540 -0.41 3.76 7.85
N LEU A 541 -0.58 4.95 8.39
CA LEU A 541 0.50 5.89 8.69
C LEU A 541 0.35 6.44 10.10
N THR A 542 1.47 6.76 10.74
CA THR A 542 1.50 7.36 12.06
C THR A 542 2.36 8.62 12.02
N GLU A 543 1.83 9.70 12.56
CA GLU A 543 2.51 11.00 12.64
C GLU A 543 2.46 11.52 14.07
N THR A 544 3.54 12.18 14.51
CA THR A 544 3.64 12.78 15.84
C THR A 544 4.07 14.23 15.72
N LYS A 545 3.30 15.11 16.38
CA LYS A 545 3.63 16.53 16.52
C LYS A 545 4.00 16.82 17.96
N GLU A 546 5.16 17.44 18.16
CA GLU A 546 5.63 17.92 19.46
C GLU A 546 5.20 19.38 19.66
N PHE A 547 4.87 19.74 20.91
CA PHE A 547 4.44 21.07 21.31
C PHE A 547 5.39 21.64 22.36
N PRO A 548 5.58 22.97 22.37
CA PRO A 548 6.46 23.62 23.34
C PRO A 548 6.01 23.44 24.79
#